data_72e24e02d744597a34a91f16f65aecd9
#
_entry.id   72e24e02d744597a34a91f16f65aecd9
#
_cell.length_a   1.000
_cell.length_b   1.000
_cell.length_c   1.000
_cell.angle_alpha   90.00
_cell.angle_beta   90.00
_cell.angle_gamma   90.00
#
_symmetry.space_group_name_H-M   'P 1'
#
loop_
_entity.id
_entity.type
_entity.pdbx_description
1 polymer ?
#
loop_
_entity_poly.entity_id
_entity_poly.type
_entity_poly.pdbx_seq_one_letter_code
_entity_poly.pdbx_strand_id
1 'polypeptide(L)'
;YNADTSVSGAESYIHTTKPVEAAELSRIILKSMEKSTGIKNRGVKTGTVGDAKDNYYINAHSKCTSTVIDMGFITNVSDLKKVTTDKTKTAQAIADGIKDYLKQAGLY
;
A
#
# COMPACT_ATOMS: atom_id res chain seq x y z
N TYR A 1 11.46 -5.03 -5.66
CA TYR A 1 12.32 -5.87 -6.52
C TYR A 1 12.11 -7.35 -6.21
N ASN A 2 12.01 -8.16 -7.23
CA ASN A 2 12.03 -9.61 -7.12
C ASN A 2 12.74 -10.17 -8.36
N ALA A 3 13.64 -11.14 -8.17
CA ALA A 3 14.35 -11.77 -9.27
C ALA A 3 13.40 -12.55 -10.21
N ASP A 4 12.30 -13.06 -9.68
CA ASP A 4 11.21 -13.62 -10.48
C ASP A 4 10.36 -12.49 -11.04
N THR A 5 10.46 -12.24 -12.34
CA THR A 5 9.77 -11.15 -13.03
C THR A 5 8.26 -11.35 -13.16
N SER A 6 7.76 -12.54 -12.85
CA SER A 6 6.31 -12.81 -12.81
C SER A 6 5.66 -12.33 -11.51
N VAL A 7 6.44 -12.06 -10.47
CA VAL A 7 5.92 -11.54 -9.20
C VAL A 7 5.40 -10.12 -9.41
N SER A 8 4.15 -9.89 -9.02
CA SER A 8 3.40 -8.67 -9.30
C SER A 8 2.50 -8.33 -8.13
N GLY A 9 2.17 -7.07 -8.00
CA GLY A 9 1.13 -6.58 -7.10
C GLY A 9 1.62 -5.53 -6.11
N ALA A 10 0.65 -4.84 -5.51
CA ALA A 10 0.86 -3.87 -4.45
C ALA A 10 0.58 -4.51 -3.09
N GLU A 11 1.32 -4.08 -2.10
CA GLU A 11 1.14 -4.51 -0.71
C GLU A 11 1.41 -3.37 0.24
N SER A 12 0.93 -3.47 1.48
CA SER A 12 1.22 -2.46 2.48
C SER A 12 1.80 -3.09 3.74
N TYR A 13 2.53 -2.27 4.49
CA TYR A 13 3.13 -2.64 5.76
C TYR A 13 2.68 -1.69 6.85
N ILE A 14 2.19 -2.27 7.95
CA ILE A 14 1.80 -1.53 9.15
C ILE A 14 2.67 -1.95 10.32
N HIS A 15 2.55 -1.23 11.44
CA HIS A 15 3.28 -1.55 12.67
C HIS A 15 2.98 -2.99 13.13
N THR A 16 3.97 -3.65 13.74
CA THR A 16 3.86 -5.02 14.24
C THR A 16 2.77 -5.21 15.29
N THR A 17 2.34 -4.14 15.95
CA THR A 17 1.20 -4.15 16.90
C THR A 17 -0.17 -4.24 16.21
N LYS A 18 -0.20 -4.19 14.89
CA LYS A 18 -1.42 -4.28 14.07
C LYS A 18 -2.48 -3.23 14.44
N PRO A 19 -2.17 -1.93 14.39
CA PRO A 19 -3.16 -0.90 14.69
C PRO A 19 -4.37 -1.02 13.75
N VAL A 20 -5.57 -0.99 14.32
CA VAL A 20 -6.82 -1.18 13.56
C VAL A 20 -6.98 -0.13 12.47
N GLU A 21 -6.70 1.13 12.79
CA GLU A 21 -6.83 2.26 11.87
C GLU A 21 -5.85 2.14 10.70
N ALA A 22 -4.61 1.74 10.98
CA ALA A 22 -3.59 1.56 9.94
C ALA A 22 -3.95 0.39 9.01
N ALA A 23 -4.47 -0.70 9.58
CA ALA A 23 -4.91 -1.85 8.79
C ALA A 23 -6.09 -1.46 7.87
N GLU A 24 -7.05 -0.72 8.38
CA GLU A 24 -8.22 -0.28 7.60
C GLU A 24 -7.84 0.73 6.51
N LEU A 25 -7.01 1.72 6.83
CA LEU A 25 -6.46 2.65 5.84
C LEU A 25 -5.76 1.91 4.70
N SER A 26 -4.88 0.98 5.06
CA SER A 26 -4.13 0.18 4.09
C SER A 26 -5.04 -0.65 3.19
N ARG A 27 -6.02 -1.32 3.78
CA ARG A 27 -6.99 -2.14 3.05
C ARG A 27 -7.76 -1.31 2.03
N ILE A 28 -8.22 -0.13 2.42
CA ILE A 28 -9.00 0.76 1.54
C ILE A 28 -8.12 1.29 0.41
N ILE A 29 -6.88 1.71 0.69
CA ILE A 29 -5.95 2.18 -0.34
C ILE A 29 -5.67 1.07 -1.36
N LEU A 30 -5.32 -0.12 -0.90
CA LEU A 30 -5.01 -1.25 -1.80
C LEU A 30 -6.21 -1.64 -2.66
N LYS A 31 -7.41 -1.63 -2.10
CA LYS A 31 -8.63 -1.91 -2.84
C LYS A 31 -8.90 -0.84 -3.90
N SER A 32 -8.68 0.43 -3.59
CA SER A 32 -8.79 1.54 -4.54
C SER A 32 -7.80 1.39 -5.70
N MET A 33 -6.55 1.02 -5.40
CA MET A 33 -5.52 0.77 -6.42
C MET A 33 -5.91 -0.39 -7.32
N GLU A 34 -6.35 -1.50 -6.76
CA GLU A 34 -6.80 -2.67 -7.52
C GLU A 34 -7.96 -2.32 -8.45
N LYS A 35 -8.97 -1.63 -7.95
CA LYS A 35 -10.13 -1.21 -8.73
C LYS A 35 -9.77 -0.27 -9.86
N SER A 36 -8.90 0.70 -9.63
CA SER A 36 -8.57 1.75 -10.60
C SER A 36 -7.52 1.34 -11.61
N THR A 37 -6.51 0.58 -11.19
CA THR A 37 -5.34 0.26 -12.03
C THR A 37 -5.27 -1.21 -12.45
N GLY A 38 -6.06 -2.07 -11.82
CA GLY A 38 -6.00 -3.51 -12.05
C GLY A 38 -4.78 -4.18 -11.41
N ILE A 39 -4.00 -3.47 -10.58
CA ILE A 39 -2.85 -4.07 -9.91
C ILE A 39 -3.33 -5.14 -8.93
N LYS A 40 -2.60 -6.25 -8.86
CA LYS A 40 -2.89 -7.33 -7.91
C LYS A 40 -2.76 -6.80 -6.48
N ASN A 41 -3.76 -7.03 -5.64
CA ASN A 41 -3.74 -6.69 -4.23
C ASN A 41 -3.13 -7.85 -3.44
N ARG A 42 -1.94 -7.63 -2.89
CA ARG A 42 -1.20 -8.62 -2.10
C ARG A 42 -1.51 -8.53 -0.60
N GLY A 43 -2.35 -7.59 -0.21
CA GLY A 43 -2.84 -7.47 1.16
C GLY A 43 -1.96 -6.62 2.08
N VAL A 44 -2.42 -6.54 3.32
CA VAL A 44 -1.78 -5.78 4.40
C VAL A 44 -0.89 -6.72 5.20
N LYS A 45 0.36 -6.30 5.40
CA LYS A 45 1.38 -7.06 6.13
C LYS A 45 1.90 -6.25 7.31
N THR A 46 2.51 -6.91 8.26
CA THR A 46 3.16 -6.27 9.41
C THR A 46 4.68 -6.30 9.26
N GLY A 47 5.33 -5.34 9.87
CA GLY A 47 6.79 -5.30 9.88
C GLY A 47 7.38 -4.64 8.64
N THR A 48 8.42 -5.25 8.09
CA THR A 48 9.12 -4.79 6.89
C THR A 48 9.21 -5.93 5.87
N VAL A 49 9.62 -5.58 4.65
CA VAL A 49 9.97 -6.60 3.66
C VAL A 49 11.14 -7.44 4.21
N GLY A 50 10.92 -8.73 4.39
CA GLY A 50 11.94 -9.66 4.87
C GLY A 50 12.05 -9.80 6.38
N ASP A 51 11.44 -8.93 7.18
CA ASP A 51 11.40 -9.06 8.63
C ASP A 51 10.06 -8.61 9.23
N ALA A 52 9.24 -9.59 9.58
CA ALA A 52 7.92 -9.35 10.17
C ALA A 52 7.99 -8.85 11.62
N LYS A 53 9.16 -8.83 12.24
CA LYS A 53 9.34 -8.40 13.64
C LYS A 53 9.90 -7.00 13.77
N ASP A 54 10.44 -6.44 12.69
CA ASP A 54 10.95 -5.08 12.65
C ASP A 54 9.86 -4.12 12.13
N ASN A 55 10.10 -2.82 12.22
CA ASN A 55 9.18 -1.80 11.71
C ASN A 55 9.92 -0.81 10.83
N TYR A 56 9.26 -0.36 9.75
CA TYR A 56 9.72 0.84 9.05
C TYR A 56 9.72 2.03 10.00
N TYR A 57 10.70 2.91 9.84
CA TYR A 57 10.88 4.06 10.71
C TYR A 57 9.59 4.89 10.87
N ILE A 58 8.89 5.15 9.76
CA ILE A 58 7.64 5.92 9.78
C ILE A 58 6.57 5.24 10.64
N ASN A 59 6.45 3.92 10.55
CA ASN A 59 5.47 3.18 11.34
C ASN A 59 5.86 3.11 12.82
N ALA A 60 7.16 3.07 13.12
CA ALA A 60 7.67 2.99 14.49
C ALA A 60 7.55 4.33 15.24
N HIS A 61 7.66 5.46 14.54
CA HIS A 61 7.82 6.78 15.16
C HIS A 61 6.69 7.76 14.85
N SER A 62 5.76 7.43 13.96
CA SER A 62 4.62 8.29 13.68
C SER A 62 3.64 8.33 14.86
N LYS A 63 3.16 9.53 15.17
CA LYS A 63 2.12 9.74 16.19
C LYS A 63 0.71 9.69 15.63
N CYS A 64 0.58 9.58 14.33
CA CYS A 64 -0.70 9.41 13.63
C CYS A 64 -0.76 8.06 12.93
N THR A 65 -1.93 7.70 12.43
CA THR A 65 -2.10 6.50 11.61
C THR A 65 -1.13 6.53 10.43
N SER A 66 -0.34 5.47 10.28
CA SER A 66 0.68 5.39 9.24
C SER A 66 0.73 4.01 8.59
N THR A 67 1.14 4.01 7.33
CA THR A 67 1.37 2.79 6.56
C THR A 67 2.43 3.05 5.48
N VAL A 68 3.10 2.00 5.06
CA VAL A 68 4.01 2.02 3.91
C VAL A 68 3.36 1.24 2.79
N ILE A 69 3.21 1.85 1.63
CA ILE A 69 2.61 1.21 0.44
C ILE A 69 3.72 0.89 -0.55
N ASP A 70 3.93 -0.38 -0.82
CA ASP A 70 4.72 -0.86 -1.95
C ASP A 70 3.79 -0.95 -3.16
N MET A 71 3.97 -0.03 -4.11
CA MET A 71 3.04 0.15 -5.23
C MET A 71 3.16 -0.91 -6.32
N GLY A 72 4.18 -1.75 -6.27
CA GLY A 72 4.43 -2.79 -7.28
C GLY A 72 5.88 -3.20 -7.33
N PHE A 73 6.17 -4.18 -8.19
CA PHE A 73 7.52 -4.70 -8.42
C PHE A 73 8.10 -4.09 -9.68
N ILE A 74 9.21 -3.36 -9.58
CA ILE A 74 9.87 -2.73 -10.72
C ILE A 74 10.41 -3.75 -11.75
N THR A 75 10.59 -4.99 -11.33
CA THR A 75 11.00 -6.10 -12.20
C THR A 75 9.86 -6.71 -13.00
N ASN A 76 8.61 -6.34 -12.68
CA ASN A 76 7.44 -6.77 -13.44
C ASN A 76 7.03 -5.67 -14.41
N VAL A 77 6.95 -5.98 -15.71
CA VAL A 77 6.67 -4.99 -16.77
C VAL A 77 5.33 -4.29 -16.57
N SER A 78 4.29 -5.03 -16.19
CA SER A 78 2.96 -4.47 -15.95
C SER A 78 2.95 -3.51 -14.75
N ASP A 79 3.59 -3.91 -13.64
CA ASP A 79 3.69 -3.06 -12.46
C ASP A 79 4.50 -1.79 -12.75
N LEU A 80 5.63 -1.94 -13.43
CA LEU A 80 6.49 -0.82 -13.81
C LEU A 80 5.72 0.22 -14.63
N LYS A 81 4.91 -0.23 -15.59
CA LYS A 81 4.05 0.65 -16.39
C LYS A 81 3.11 1.48 -15.51
N LYS A 82 2.48 0.84 -14.51
CA LYS A 82 1.55 1.52 -13.60
C LYS A 82 2.21 2.61 -12.77
N VAL A 83 3.45 2.41 -12.35
CA VAL A 83 4.16 3.39 -11.52
C VAL A 83 4.96 4.42 -12.32
N THR A 84 5.09 4.26 -13.61
CA THR A 84 5.78 5.20 -14.52
C THR A 84 4.83 5.85 -15.50
N THR A 85 4.38 5.13 -16.53
CA THR A 85 3.50 5.67 -17.58
C THR A 85 2.14 6.08 -17.03
N ASP A 86 1.55 5.25 -16.18
CA ASP A 86 0.22 5.46 -15.59
C ASP A 86 0.29 6.04 -14.17
N LYS A 87 1.37 6.72 -13.82
CA LYS A 87 1.63 7.22 -12.45
C LYS A 87 0.53 8.13 -11.89
N THR A 88 -0.08 8.95 -12.74
CA THR A 88 -1.17 9.85 -12.32
C THR A 88 -2.40 9.06 -11.86
N LYS A 89 -2.74 8.00 -12.60
CA LYS A 89 -3.85 7.11 -12.25
C LYS A 89 -3.59 6.37 -10.93
N THR A 90 -2.37 5.88 -10.75
CA THR A 90 -1.95 5.22 -9.51
C THR A 90 -2.00 6.19 -8.33
N ALA A 91 -1.46 7.39 -8.49
CA ALA A 91 -1.49 8.42 -7.46
C ALA A 91 -2.92 8.82 -7.09
N GLN A 92 -3.80 8.98 -8.08
CA GLN A 92 -5.20 9.30 -7.86
C GLN A 92 -5.92 8.18 -7.10
N ALA A 93 -5.62 6.92 -7.41
CA ALA A 93 -6.20 5.77 -6.70
C ALA A 93 -5.82 5.76 -5.22
N ILE A 94 -4.57 6.09 -4.90
CA ILE A 94 -4.10 6.21 -3.51
C ILE A 94 -4.83 7.36 -2.81
N ALA A 95 -4.91 8.53 -3.44
CA ALA A 95 -5.61 9.68 -2.88
C ALA A 95 -7.09 9.39 -2.64
N ASP A 96 -7.76 8.73 -3.57
CA ASP A 96 -9.17 8.33 -3.42
C ASP A 96 -9.34 7.35 -2.26
N GLY A 97 -8.42 6.40 -2.09
CA GLY A 97 -8.43 5.47 -0.96
C GLY A 97 -8.29 6.19 0.39
N ILE A 98 -7.39 7.16 0.49
CA ILE A 98 -7.23 7.98 1.68
C ILE A 98 -8.52 8.76 1.98
N LYS A 99 -9.11 9.37 0.96
CA LYS A 99 -10.36 10.11 1.08
C LYS A 99 -11.51 9.22 1.56
N ASP A 100 -11.62 8.02 0.99
CA ASP A 100 -12.65 7.05 1.40
C ASP A 100 -12.46 6.63 2.86
N TYR A 101 -11.23 6.38 3.28
CA TYR A 101 -10.91 6.09 4.67
C TYR A 101 -11.35 7.23 5.60
N LEU A 102 -11.00 8.47 5.26
CA LEU A 102 -11.36 9.64 6.07
C LEU A 102 -12.88 9.81 6.19
N LYS A 103 -13.62 9.56 5.12
CA LYS A 103 -15.09 9.58 5.13
C LYS A 103 -15.67 8.51 6.06
N GLN A 104 -15.17 7.27 5.94
CA GLN A 104 -15.64 6.17 6.79
C GLN A 104 -15.30 6.38 8.26
N ALA A 105 -14.19 7.04 8.57
CA ALA A 105 -13.78 7.38 9.92
C ALA A 105 -14.49 8.63 10.49
N GLY A 106 -15.31 9.30 9.68
CA GLY A 106 -16.00 10.53 10.10
C GLY A 106 -15.08 11.74 10.18
N LEU A 107 -13.94 11.71 9.49
CA LEU A 107 -12.91 12.76 9.54
C LEU A 107 -12.91 13.67 8.30
N TYR A 108 -13.87 13.46 7.42
CA TYR A 108 -13.93 14.22 6.15
C TYR A 108 -15.32 14.80 5.93
#